data_5f34df832978aece8bb145dce38b160b
#
_entry.id   5f34df832978aece8bb145dce38b160b
#
_cell.length_a   1.000
_cell.length_b   1.000
_cell.length_c   1.000
_cell.angle_alpha   90.00
_cell.angle_beta   90.00
_cell.angle_gamma   90.00
#
_symmetry.space_group_name_H-M   'P 1'
#
loop_
_entity.id
_entity.type
_entity.pdbx_description
1 polymer ?
#
loop_
_entity_poly.entity_id
_entity_poly.type
_entity_poly.pdbx_seq_one_letter_code
_entity_poly.pdbx_strand_id
1 'polypeptide(L)'
;MLRKSIFYPALLFILTFSGITVHAQKKEQEKKPPVYDVAWNSLSFRSIGPAFTSGRIADFAVNPDNPSEFYVGTAAGGVWKTTNRGLSFDPIFDDQGSYSIGVVEMDPNNHNVVWVGTGENNNQRSVSYGDGIYKSVDGGKSWEHKGLKNSEHIGMIAIDPTNSNVVYVAATGPVWSAGGDRGLYKTTDGGENWEKILDISEHTGIHEVHLDPRNSNVIYAVAHQRRRHVFTYISG
;
A
#
# COMPACT_ATOMS: atom_id res chain seq x y z
N MET A 1 60.58 -45.59 73.25
CA MET A 1 59.42 -45.74 72.29
C MET A 1 58.71 -44.40 72.20
N LEU A 2 58.94 -43.68 71.12
CA LEU A 2 58.40 -42.31 70.95
C LEU A 2 56.99 -42.32 70.41
N ARG A 3 56.11 -41.66 71.13
CA ARG A 3 54.71 -41.35 70.60
C ARG A 3 54.82 -40.03 69.88
N LYS A 4 54.50 -40.06 68.58
CA LYS A 4 54.36 -38.85 67.78
C LYS A 4 52.95 -38.34 67.96
N SER A 5 52.81 -37.12 68.41
CA SER A 5 51.53 -36.37 68.45
C SER A 5 51.33 -35.68 67.12
N ILE A 6 50.22 -35.89 66.51
CA ILE A 6 49.84 -35.24 65.27
C ILE A 6 48.92 -34.04 65.62
N PHE A 7 49.47 -32.86 65.30
CA PHE A 7 48.75 -31.61 65.37
C PHE A 7 47.89 -31.47 64.08
N TYR A 8 46.59 -31.31 64.24
CA TYR A 8 45.71 -30.89 63.19
C TYR A 8 45.55 -29.36 63.28
N PRO A 9 45.77 -28.59 62.21
CA PRO A 9 45.44 -27.18 62.21
C PRO A 9 43.94 -27.05 61.90
N ALA A 10 43.23 -26.41 62.83
CA ALA A 10 41.85 -26.00 62.60
C ALA A 10 41.76 -24.92 61.52
N LEU A 11 41.16 -25.27 60.42
CA LEU A 11 40.87 -24.34 59.31
C LEU A 11 39.67 -23.48 59.67
N LEU A 12 39.95 -22.21 60.02
CA LEU A 12 38.92 -21.22 60.34
C LEU A 12 38.29 -20.74 59.00
N PHE A 13 37.06 -21.16 58.74
CA PHE A 13 36.30 -20.71 57.54
C PHE A 13 35.63 -19.37 57.91
N ILE A 14 36.22 -18.27 57.40
CA ILE A 14 35.61 -16.93 57.46
C ILE A 14 34.57 -16.86 56.34
N LEU A 15 33.28 -16.99 56.69
CA LEU A 15 32.15 -16.67 55.79
C LEU A 15 32.05 -15.16 55.64
N THR A 16 32.55 -14.62 54.57
CA THR A 16 32.25 -13.25 54.15
C THR A 16 30.85 -13.20 53.60
N PHE A 17 29.91 -12.66 54.37
CA PHE A 17 28.58 -12.33 53.92
C PHE A 17 28.68 -11.11 52.98
N SER A 18 28.82 -11.34 51.66
CA SER A 18 28.64 -10.30 50.65
C SER A 18 27.13 -9.95 50.63
N GLY A 19 26.80 -8.81 51.22
CA GLY A 19 25.46 -8.25 51.16
C GLY A 19 25.06 -7.97 49.75
N ILE A 20 24.17 -8.79 49.18
CA ILE A 20 23.50 -8.49 47.93
C ILE A 20 22.50 -7.40 48.25
N THR A 21 22.87 -6.15 47.94
CA THR A 21 21.88 -5.05 47.90
C THR A 21 20.93 -5.28 46.75
N VAL A 22 19.78 -5.85 47.01
CA VAL A 22 18.68 -5.90 46.06
C VAL A 22 18.17 -4.46 45.92
N HIS A 23 18.60 -3.79 44.84
CA HIS A 23 17.96 -2.56 44.41
C HIS A 23 16.60 -2.97 43.90
N ALA A 24 15.59 -2.73 44.68
CA ALA A 24 14.20 -2.74 44.18
C ALA A 24 14.11 -1.66 43.10
N GLN A 25 14.16 -2.06 41.84
CA GLN A 25 13.77 -1.19 40.74
C GLN A 25 12.34 -0.79 41.00
N LYS A 26 12.17 0.47 41.41
CA LYS A 26 10.87 1.13 41.46
C LYS A 26 10.33 1.03 40.03
N LYS A 27 9.40 0.13 39.76
CA LYS A 27 8.65 0.13 38.50
C LYS A 27 8.13 1.56 38.34
N GLU A 28 8.69 2.27 37.38
CA GLU A 28 8.12 3.52 36.92
C GLU A 28 6.67 3.21 36.57
N GLN A 29 5.74 3.76 37.32
CA GLN A 29 4.34 3.64 36.97
C GLN A 29 4.21 4.28 35.60
N GLU A 30 3.91 3.49 34.57
CA GLU A 30 3.50 3.99 33.27
C GLU A 30 2.50 5.12 33.52
N LYS A 31 2.90 6.34 33.19
CA LYS A 31 1.99 7.49 33.26
C LYS A 31 0.81 7.14 32.36
N LYS A 32 -0.33 6.90 32.97
CA LYS A 32 -1.57 6.74 32.22
C LYS A 32 -1.71 7.92 31.29
N PRO A 33 -2.07 7.70 30.03
CA PRO A 33 -2.26 8.79 29.07
C PRO A 33 -3.25 9.80 29.64
N PRO A 34 -3.11 11.07 29.31
CA PRO A 34 -4.05 12.10 29.73
C PRO A 34 -5.49 11.70 29.40
N VAL A 35 -6.44 12.14 30.20
CA VAL A 35 -7.86 11.75 30.07
C VAL A 35 -8.41 12.01 28.67
N TYR A 36 -7.94 13.05 27.99
CA TYR A 36 -8.34 13.34 26.60
C TYR A 36 -7.87 12.28 25.60
N ASP A 37 -6.69 11.64 25.81
CA ASP A 37 -6.22 10.56 24.93
C ASP A 37 -7.09 9.32 25.09
N VAL A 38 -7.55 9.02 26.31
CA VAL A 38 -8.47 7.92 26.58
C VAL A 38 -9.83 8.20 25.94
N ALA A 39 -10.28 9.46 26.00
CA ALA A 39 -11.54 9.85 25.38
C ALA A 39 -11.52 9.71 23.86
N TRP A 40 -10.41 10.09 23.22
CA TRP A 40 -10.25 9.94 21.76
C TRP A 40 -10.24 8.47 21.33
N ASN A 41 -9.60 7.59 22.09
CA ASN A 41 -9.55 6.15 21.78
C ASN A 41 -10.93 5.46 21.84
N SER A 42 -11.92 6.10 22.46
CA SER A 42 -13.30 5.62 22.52
C SER A 42 -14.19 6.15 21.38
N LEU A 43 -13.66 7.11 20.59
CA LEU A 43 -14.37 7.64 19.43
C LEU A 43 -14.07 6.77 18.22
N SER A 44 -15.12 6.33 17.54
CA SER A 44 -15.02 5.68 16.24
C SER A 44 -15.63 6.58 15.18
N PHE A 45 -14.93 6.73 14.06
CA PHE A 45 -15.52 7.34 12.88
C PHE A 45 -16.49 6.35 12.25
N ARG A 46 -17.67 6.82 11.85
CA ARG A 46 -18.54 6.08 10.96
C ARG A 46 -18.57 6.78 9.62
N SER A 47 -18.57 6.02 8.55
CA SER A 47 -18.85 6.56 7.24
C SER A 47 -20.27 7.10 7.21
N ILE A 48 -20.42 8.37 6.85
CA ILE A 48 -21.73 9.02 6.66
C ILE A 48 -22.07 9.16 5.18
N GLY A 49 -21.27 8.46 4.33
CA GLY A 49 -21.36 8.56 2.88
C GLY A 49 -20.73 9.86 2.34
N PRO A 50 -20.73 10.03 1.02
CA PRO A 50 -20.21 11.24 0.40
C PRO A 50 -21.16 12.40 0.70
N ALA A 51 -20.85 13.15 1.77
CA ALA A 51 -21.63 14.33 2.14
C ALA A 51 -21.45 15.47 1.12
N PHE A 52 -20.27 15.54 0.53
CA PHE A 52 -19.94 16.45 -0.57
C PHE A 52 -18.76 15.85 -1.34
N THR A 53 -18.98 15.48 -2.58
CA THR A 53 -17.91 14.94 -3.42
C THR A 53 -17.11 16.08 -4.00
N SER A 54 -15.87 16.25 -3.56
CA SER A 54 -14.90 17.11 -4.20
C SER A 54 -13.91 16.37 -5.07
N GLY A 55 -13.99 15.04 -5.11
CA GLY A 55 -13.11 14.18 -5.87
C GLY A 55 -13.49 14.12 -7.35
N ARG A 56 -12.46 14.02 -8.19
CA ARG A 56 -12.63 13.68 -9.60
C ARG A 56 -12.80 12.18 -9.74
N ILE A 57 -13.55 11.75 -10.74
CA ILE A 57 -13.50 10.35 -11.18
C ILE A 57 -12.15 10.16 -11.90
N ALA A 58 -11.38 9.20 -11.43
CA ALA A 58 -10.10 8.85 -12.02
C ALA A 58 -10.30 7.78 -13.11
N ASP A 59 -11.11 6.76 -12.82
CA ASP A 59 -11.27 5.61 -13.69
C ASP A 59 -12.57 4.84 -13.44
N PHE A 60 -12.90 3.95 -14.40
CA PHE A 60 -14.04 3.03 -14.34
C PHE A 60 -13.63 1.63 -14.79
N ALA A 61 -14.01 0.60 -14.05
CA ALA A 61 -13.96 -0.79 -14.51
C ALA A 61 -15.37 -1.36 -14.61
N VAL A 62 -15.80 -1.62 -15.85
CA VAL A 62 -17.17 -2.09 -16.15
C VAL A 62 -17.13 -3.58 -16.44
N ASN A 63 -18.00 -4.35 -15.78
CA ASN A 63 -18.17 -5.76 -16.08
C ASN A 63 -18.78 -5.94 -17.49
N PRO A 64 -18.03 -6.51 -18.46
CA PRO A 64 -18.52 -6.63 -19.82
C PRO A 64 -19.71 -7.58 -19.97
N ASP A 65 -19.82 -8.58 -19.08
CA ASP A 65 -20.92 -9.56 -19.08
C ASP A 65 -22.15 -9.03 -18.35
N ASN A 66 -21.97 -8.04 -17.47
CA ASN A 66 -23.07 -7.41 -16.74
C ASN A 66 -22.82 -5.89 -16.56
N PRO A 67 -23.15 -5.06 -17.54
CA PRO A 67 -22.93 -3.61 -17.46
C PRO A 67 -23.72 -2.89 -16.34
N SER A 68 -24.52 -3.61 -15.57
CA SER A 68 -25.13 -3.06 -14.35
C SER A 68 -24.14 -3.02 -13.18
N GLU A 69 -23.06 -3.77 -13.27
CA GLU A 69 -21.99 -3.84 -12.30
C GLU A 69 -20.74 -3.13 -12.81
N PHE A 70 -20.28 -2.14 -12.06
CA PHE A 70 -19.03 -1.46 -12.35
C PHE A 70 -18.44 -0.82 -11.10
N TYR A 71 -17.15 -0.54 -11.20
CA TYR A 71 -16.35 0.12 -10.17
C TYR A 71 -16.02 1.53 -10.62
N VAL A 72 -15.94 2.44 -9.66
CA VAL A 72 -15.56 3.84 -9.86
C VAL A 72 -14.39 4.16 -8.95
N GLY A 73 -13.23 4.40 -9.53
CA GLY A 73 -12.07 4.92 -8.83
C GLY A 73 -12.15 6.44 -8.75
N THR A 74 -12.02 6.99 -7.55
CA THR A 74 -12.04 8.43 -7.33
C THR A 74 -10.68 8.94 -6.89
N ALA A 75 -10.26 10.08 -7.42
CA ALA A 75 -8.97 10.68 -7.08
C ALA A 75 -8.83 11.04 -5.59
N ALA A 76 -9.95 11.21 -4.89
CA ALA A 76 -10.00 11.51 -3.47
C ALA A 76 -11.31 11.02 -2.86
N GLY A 77 -11.46 9.71 -2.66
CA GLY A 77 -12.70 9.13 -2.11
C GLY A 77 -12.79 7.62 -2.29
N GLY A 78 -11.66 6.93 -2.52
CA GLY A 78 -11.59 5.49 -2.60
C GLY A 78 -12.24 4.90 -3.85
N VAL A 79 -12.65 3.65 -3.75
CA VAL A 79 -13.33 2.91 -4.82
C VAL A 79 -14.77 2.64 -4.41
N TRP A 80 -15.66 2.89 -5.34
CA TRP A 80 -17.10 2.68 -5.21
C TRP A 80 -17.58 1.60 -6.17
N LYS A 81 -18.49 0.77 -5.72
CA LYS A 81 -19.10 -0.29 -6.53
C LYS A 81 -20.59 -0.06 -6.68
N THR A 82 -21.09 -0.25 -7.89
CA THR A 82 -22.55 -0.38 -8.15
C THR A 82 -22.84 -1.73 -8.79
N THR A 83 -24.02 -2.27 -8.49
CA THR A 83 -24.57 -3.49 -9.10
C THR A 83 -25.92 -3.24 -9.78
N ASN A 84 -26.35 -1.97 -9.85
CA ASN A 84 -27.67 -1.56 -10.32
C ASN A 84 -27.63 -0.33 -11.25
N ARG A 85 -26.60 -0.26 -12.10
CA ARG A 85 -26.39 0.81 -13.09
C ARG A 85 -26.21 2.21 -12.47
N GLY A 86 -25.63 2.29 -11.28
CA GLY A 86 -25.36 3.57 -10.63
C GLY A 86 -26.54 4.17 -9.87
N LEU A 87 -27.61 3.40 -9.63
CA LEU A 87 -28.71 3.86 -8.76
C LEU A 87 -28.28 3.94 -7.30
N SER A 88 -27.36 3.08 -6.88
CA SER A 88 -26.67 3.17 -5.60
C SER A 88 -25.22 2.73 -5.74
N PHE A 89 -24.39 3.21 -4.82
CA PHE A 89 -22.96 2.88 -4.74
C PHE A 89 -22.59 2.50 -3.32
N ASP A 90 -21.80 1.45 -3.19
CA ASP A 90 -21.23 1.01 -1.93
C ASP A 90 -19.73 1.37 -1.92
N PRO A 91 -19.20 2.01 -0.85
CA PRO A 91 -17.78 2.21 -0.69
C PRO A 91 -17.15 0.86 -0.33
N ILE A 92 -16.12 0.46 -1.07
CA ILE A 92 -15.52 -0.87 -0.90
C ILE A 92 -14.03 -0.82 -0.61
N PHE A 93 -13.46 0.38 -0.40
CA PHE A 93 -12.02 0.57 -0.25
C PHE A 93 -11.64 1.44 0.97
N ASP A 94 -12.59 1.76 1.86
CA ASP A 94 -12.43 2.73 2.96
C ASP A 94 -11.40 2.29 4.01
N ASP A 95 -11.20 0.99 4.19
CA ASP A 95 -10.29 0.43 5.19
C ASP A 95 -8.84 0.25 4.67
N GLN A 96 -8.53 0.78 3.47
CA GLN A 96 -7.21 0.63 2.87
C GLN A 96 -6.29 1.83 3.19
N GLY A 97 -4.98 1.66 2.90
CA GLY A 97 -3.96 2.64 3.25
C GLY A 97 -4.07 3.99 2.52
N SER A 98 -4.71 4.01 1.34
CA SER A 98 -4.89 5.22 0.54
C SER A 98 -6.33 5.36 0.08
N TYR A 99 -6.86 6.58 0.15
CA TYR A 99 -8.15 6.96 -0.44
C TYR A 99 -8.01 7.56 -1.85
N SER A 100 -6.78 7.76 -2.32
CA SER A 100 -6.49 8.34 -3.63
C SER A 100 -6.31 7.24 -4.66
N ILE A 101 -7.15 7.23 -5.70
CA ILE A 101 -7.14 6.20 -6.73
C ILE A 101 -6.65 6.80 -8.04
N GLY A 102 -5.73 6.10 -8.70
CA GLY A 102 -5.28 6.41 -10.05
C GLY A 102 -5.99 5.59 -11.11
N VAL A 103 -6.19 4.29 -10.82
CA VAL A 103 -6.75 3.33 -11.77
C VAL A 103 -7.51 2.22 -11.04
N VAL A 104 -8.56 1.72 -11.64
CA VAL A 104 -9.26 0.49 -11.24
C VAL A 104 -9.41 -0.40 -12.47
N GLU A 105 -9.01 -1.67 -12.38
CA GLU A 105 -9.02 -2.62 -13.49
C GLU A 105 -9.65 -3.94 -13.06
N MET A 106 -10.54 -4.46 -13.89
CA MET A 106 -11.18 -5.75 -13.70
C MET A 106 -10.50 -6.79 -14.58
N ASP A 107 -10.22 -7.96 -14.01
CA ASP A 107 -9.63 -9.07 -14.78
C ASP A 107 -10.63 -9.57 -15.84
N PRO A 108 -10.25 -9.54 -17.12
CA PRO A 108 -11.14 -9.98 -18.21
C PRO A 108 -11.47 -11.47 -18.16
N ASN A 109 -10.66 -12.28 -17.45
CA ASN A 109 -10.87 -13.73 -17.33
C ASN A 109 -11.67 -14.10 -16.07
N ASN A 110 -11.72 -13.21 -15.06
CA ASN A 110 -12.45 -13.44 -13.83
C ASN A 110 -12.89 -12.12 -13.20
N HIS A 111 -14.11 -11.71 -13.45
CA HIS A 111 -14.67 -10.43 -13.02
C HIS A 111 -14.76 -10.24 -11.49
N ASN A 112 -14.52 -11.29 -10.69
CA ASN A 112 -14.34 -11.15 -9.25
C ASN A 112 -12.94 -10.66 -8.86
N VAL A 113 -11.97 -10.72 -9.78
CA VAL A 113 -10.63 -10.20 -9.56
C VAL A 113 -10.59 -8.74 -10.01
N VAL A 114 -10.26 -7.86 -9.07
CA VAL A 114 -10.19 -6.41 -9.31
C VAL A 114 -8.86 -5.90 -8.77
N TRP A 115 -8.22 -5.08 -9.57
CA TRP A 115 -6.97 -4.42 -9.21
C TRP A 115 -7.21 -2.92 -9.02
N VAL A 116 -6.50 -2.35 -8.06
CA VAL A 116 -6.52 -0.90 -7.79
C VAL A 116 -5.10 -0.39 -7.72
N GLY A 117 -4.81 0.59 -8.53
CA GLY A 117 -3.58 1.39 -8.44
C GLY A 117 -3.89 2.69 -7.72
N THR A 118 -3.18 2.95 -6.62
CA THR A 118 -3.41 4.12 -5.80
C THR A 118 -2.58 5.33 -6.24
N GLY A 119 -3.00 6.52 -5.82
CA GLY A 119 -2.38 7.79 -6.15
C GLY A 119 -2.92 8.41 -7.42
N GLU A 120 -3.49 9.60 -7.28
CA GLU A 120 -4.10 10.33 -8.38
C GLU A 120 -3.13 10.51 -9.56
N ASN A 121 -3.54 10.09 -10.75
CA ASN A 121 -2.74 10.16 -11.96
C ASN A 121 -2.96 11.45 -12.77
N ASN A 122 -3.92 12.29 -12.38
CA ASN A 122 -4.22 13.55 -13.05
C ASN A 122 -3.14 14.61 -12.85
N ASN A 123 -3.05 15.50 -13.84
CA ASN A 123 -2.07 16.57 -13.87
C ASN A 123 -2.60 17.83 -13.20
N GLN A 124 -2.69 17.81 -11.85
CA GLN A 124 -3.25 18.88 -11.04
C GLN A 124 -2.20 19.53 -10.12
N ARG A 125 -2.52 20.71 -9.57
CA ARG A 125 -1.66 21.38 -8.59
C ARG A 125 -1.51 20.60 -7.30
N SER A 126 -2.60 20.02 -6.84
CA SER A 126 -2.63 19.19 -5.66
C SER A 126 -3.10 17.81 -6.09
N VAL A 127 -2.23 16.84 -5.93
CA VAL A 127 -2.50 15.44 -6.20
C VAL A 127 -2.23 14.66 -4.91
N SER A 128 -3.16 13.82 -4.55
CA SER A 128 -3.00 12.93 -3.41
C SER A 128 -2.20 11.72 -3.82
N TYR A 129 -1.31 11.27 -2.93
CA TYR A 129 -0.52 10.08 -3.21
C TYR A 129 -1.21 8.81 -2.76
N GLY A 130 -0.80 7.73 -3.43
CA GLY A 130 -1.09 6.38 -3.07
C GLY A 130 0.09 5.71 -2.37
N ASP A 131 -0.09 4.44 -2.11
CA ASP A 131 0.85 3.55 -1.46
C ASP A 131 1.05 2.24 -2.23
N GLY A 132 0.71 2.20 -3.52
CA GLY A 132 0.97 1.07 -4.40
C GLY A 132 -0.27 0.40 -4.98
N ILE A 133 -0.19 -0.92 -5.09
CA ILE A 133 -1.16 -1.76 -5.77
C ILE A 133 -1.93 -2.61 -4.76
N TYR A 134 -3.23 -2.74 -5.00
CA TYR A 134 -4.14 -3.63 -4.28
C TYR A 134 -4.86 -4.57 -5.23
N LYS A 135 -5.17 -5.77 -4.73
CA LYS A 135 -5.92 -6.80 -5.44
C LYS A 135 -7.05 -7.32 -4.57
N SER A 136 -8.21 -7.45 -5.14
CA SER A 136 -9.33 -8.22 -4.61
C SER A 136 -9.53 -9.46 -5.46
N VAL A 137 -9.95 -10.57 -4.85
CA VAL A 137 -10.35 -11.81 -5.55
C VAL A 137 -11.82 -12.16 -5.32
N ASP A 138 -12.55 -11.29 -4.64
CA ASP A 138 -13.92 -11.51 -4.19
C ASP A 138 -14.88 -10.36 -4.54
N GLY A 139 -14.55 -9.63 -5.61
CA GLY A 139 -15.37 -8.54 -6.12
C GLY A 139 -15.35 -7.29 -5.24
N GLY A 140 -14.23 -7.04 -4.56
CA GLY A 140 -14.03 -5.85 -3.73
C GLY A 140 -14.49 -5.99 -2.28
N LYS A 141 -14.81 -7.20 -1.80
CA LYS A 141 -15.19 -7.42 -0.41
C LYS A 141 -13.98 -7.43 0.53
N SER A 142 -12.84 -7.89 0.03
CA SER A 142 -11.56 -7.83 0.72
C SER A 142 -10.44 -7.42 -0.25
N TRP A 143 -9.38 -6.83 0.29
CA TRP A 143 -8.26 -6.31 -0.47
C TRP A 143 -6.94 -6.75 0.13
N GLU A 144 -6.01 -7.09 -0.73
CA GLU A 144 -4.64 -7.40 -0.37
C GLU A 144 -3.69 -6.40 -1.03
N HIS A 145 -2.77 -5.83 -0.25
CA HIS A 145 -1.74 -4.95 -0.77
C HIS A 145 -0.67 -5.77 -1.51
N LYS A 146 -0.43 -5.47 -2.78
CA LYS A 146 0.45 -6.23 -3.68
C LYS A 146 1.76 -5.52 -4.04
N GLY A 147 2.20 -4.56 -3.23
CA GLY A 147 3.53 -3.95 -3.38
C GLY A 147 3.54 -2.58 -4.06
N LEU A 148 4.71 -2.18 -4.56
CA LEU A 148 4.99 -0.86 -5.15
C LEU A 148 4.65 0.32 -4.23
N LYS A 149 4.99 0.20 -2.94
CA LYS A 149 4.61 1.16 -1.88
C LYS A 149 5.13 2.58 -2.11
N ASN A 150 6.26 2.69 -2.79
CA ASN A 150 6.92 3.99 -3.04
C ASN A 150 6.58 4.54 -4.43
N SER A 151 5.54 4.02 -5.09
CA SER A 151 5.12 4.51 -6.40
C SER A 151 4.45 5.87 -6.33
N GLU A 152 3.78 6.20 -5.23
CA GLU A 152 2.94 7.37 -5.00
C GLU A 152 1.81 7.55 -6.03
N HIS A 153 2.05 7.23 -7.30
CA HIS A 153 1.08 7.41 -8.39
C HIS A 153 1.16 6.26 -9.38
N ILE A 154 0.10 5.49 -9.47
CA ILE A 154 -0.09 4.46 -10.50
C ILE A 154 -0.97 5.04 -11.60
N GLY A 155 -0.44 5.05 -12.83
CA GLY A 155 -1.14 5.61 -13.99
C GLY A 155 -2.12 4.64 -14.62
N MET A 156 -1.69 3.38 -14.81
CA MET A 156 -2.50 2.36 -15.48
C MET A 156 -2.09 0.95 -15.05
N ILE A 157 -3.05 0.03 -15.11
CA ILE A 157 -2.87 -1.41 -14.95
C ILE A 157 -3.38 -2.08 -16.22
N ALA A 158 -2.64 -3.05 -16.74
CA ALA A 158 -3.07 -3.87 -17.87
C ALA A 158 -2.90 -5.36 -17.54
N ILE A 159 -3.97 -6.12 -17.64
CA ILE A 159 -3.98 -7.56 -17.38
C ILE A 159 -3.93 -8.28 -18.71
N ASP A 160 -3.11 -9.33 -18.81
CA ASP A 160 -3.06 -10.17 -20.00
C ASP A 160 -4.42 -10.88 -20.20
N PRO A 161 -5.10 -10.68 -21.33
CA PRO A 161 -6.42 -11.26 -21.56
C PRO A 161 -6.42 -12.78 -21.65
N THR A 162 -5.23 -13.41 -21.73
CA THR A 162 -5.07 -14.86 -21.79
C THR A 162 -4.52 -15.48 -20.51
N ASN A 163 -4.00 -14.64 -19.58
CA ASN A 163 -3.39 -15.11 -18.35
C ASN A 163 -3.49 -14.07 -17.22
N SER A 164 -4.42 -14.25 -16.32
CA SER A 164 -4.67 -13.40 -15.14
C SER A 164 -3.46 -13.22 -14.19
N ASN A 165 -2.46 -14.10 -14.29
CA ASN A 165 -1.24 -13.98 -13.49
C ASN A 165 -0.24 -12.99 -14.09
N VAL A 166 -0.42 -12.62 -15.37
CA VAL A 166 0.43 -11.64 -16.04
C VAL A 166 -0.23 -10.28 -16.01
N VAL A 167 0.37 -9.36 -15.25
CA VAL A 167 -0.14 -8.00 -15.07
C VAL A 167 1.00 -7.01 -15.24
N TYR A 168 0.70 -5.91 -15.91
CA TYR A 168 1.60 -4.79 -16.12
C TYR A 168 1.09 -3.57 -15.36
N VAL A 169 2.02 -2.84 -14.73
CA VAL A 169 1.72 -1.64 -13.95
C VAL A 169 2.58 -0.49 -14.39
N ALA A 170 1.93 0.56 -14.85
CA ALA A 170 2.55 1.84 -15.19
C ALA A 170 2.65 2.70 -13.93
N ALA A 171 3.86 2.82 -13.38
CA ALA A 171 4.13 3.62 -12.19
C ALA A 171 4.76 4.96 -12.61
N THR A 172 4.00 6.04 -12.43
CA THR A 172 4.48 7.41 -12.71
C THR A 172 5.53 7.85 -11.69
N GLY A 173 5.40 7.38 -10.46
CA GLY A 173 6.31 7.66 -9.36
C GLY A 173 6.08 9.00 -8.68
N PRO A 174 6.89 9.33 -7.67
CA PRO A 174 6.78 10.55 -6.88
C PRO A 174 6.83 11.83 -7.72
N VAL A 175 5.93 12.77 -7.42
CA VAL A 175 5.91 14.08 -8.10
C VAL A 175 6.94 15.04 -7.51
N TRP A 176 7.15 14.99 -6.19
CA TRP A 176 7.99 15.94 -5.46
C TRP A 176 9.44 15.45 -5.25
N SER A 177 9.71 14.17 -5.44
CA SER A 177 11.04 13.57 -5.26
C SER A 177 11.48 12.78 -6.48
N ALA A 178 12.77 12.55 -6.63
CA ALA A 178 13.33 11.62 -7.58
C ALA A 178 13.17 10.18 -7.09
N GLY A 179 13.30 9.20 -7.96
CA GLY A 179 13.30 7.78 -7.61
C GLY A 179 11.90 7.24 -7.25
N GLY A 180 11.84 6.42 -6.21
CA GLY A 180 10.65 5.65 -5.84
C GLY A 180 10.43 4.45 -6.77
N ASP A 181 9.24 3.85 -6.67
CA ASP A 181 8.83 2.74 -7.55
C ASP A 181 8.29 3.30 -8.88
N ARG A 182 9.20 3.85 -9.68
CA ARG A 182 8.94 4.52 -10.96
C ARG A 182 9.34 3.61 -12.11
N GLY A 183 8.50 3.52 -13.16
CA GLY A 183 8.79 2.69 -14.33
C GLY A 183 7.62 1.79 -14.74
N LEU A 184 7.90 0.83 -15.64
CA LEU A 184 6.96 -0.23 -15.98
C LEU A 184 7.32 -1.50 -15.23
N TYR A 185 6.35 -2.01 -14.49
CA TYR A 185 6.48 -3.25 -13.74
C TYR A 185 5.64 -4.35 -14.36
N LYS A 186 6.13 -5.59 -14.25
CA LYS A 186 5.46 -6.80 -14.68
C LYS A 186 5.45 -7.81 -13.54
N THR A 187 4.33 -8.49 -13.37
CA THR A 187 4.25 -9.73 -12.61
C THR A 187 3.87 -10.89 -13.54
N THR A 188 4.23 -12.11 -13.16
CA THR A 188 3.81 -13.35 -13.82
C THR A 188 3.20 -14.35 -12.84
N ASP A 189 3.01 -13.92 -11.59
CA ASP A 189 2.52 -14.74 -10.48
C ASP A 189 1.33 -14.08 -9.74
N GLY A 190 0.62 -13.18 -10.45
CA GLY A 190 -0.58 -12.54 -9.91
C GLY A 190 -0.31 -11.50 -8.83
N GLY A 191 0.89 -10.90 -8.85
CA GLY A 191 1.27 -9.79 -7.98
C GLY A 191 2.06 -10.17 -6.73
N GLU A 192 2.51 -11.43 -6.63
CA GLU A 192 3.38 -11.85 -5.53
C GLU A 192 4.80 -11.26 -5.68
N ASN A 193 5.28 -11.20 -6.92
CA ASN A 193 6.57 -10.59 -7.25
C ASN A 193 6.43 -9.65 -8.44
N TRP A 194 7.21 -8.55 -8.41
CA TRP A 194 7.24 -7.55 -9.46
C TRP A 194 8.64 -7.39 -10.03
N GLU A 195 8.75 -7.42 -11.35
CA GLU A 195 9.95 -7.10 -12.10
C GLU A 195 9.79 -5.72 -12.74
N LYS A 196 10.75 -4.82 -12.56
CA LYS A 196 10.80 -3.56 -13.31
C LYS A 196 11.38 -3.84 -14.70
N ILE A 197 10.53 -3.89 -15.71
CA ILE A 197 10.92 -4.22 -17.10
C ILE A 197 11.28 -3.02 -17.95
N LEU A 198 10.92 -1.80 -17.50
CA LEU A 198 11.34 -0.56 -18.16
C LEU A 198 11.62 0.52 -17.11
N ASP A 199 12.85 1.01 -17.12
CA ASP A 199 13.31 2.13 -16.31
C ASP A 199 13.91 3.19 -17.24
N ILE A 200 13.39 4.42 -17.20
CA ILE A 200 13.85 5.51 -18.06
C ILE A 200 14.85 6.38 -17.31
N SER A 201 14.45 6.90 -16.16
CA SER A 201 15.30 7.70 -15.27
C SER A 201 14.66 7.84 -13.90
N GLU A 202 15.40 8.33 -12.92
CA GLU A 202 14.88 8.67 -11.60
C GLU A 202 13.79 9.77 -11.60
N HIS A 203 13.55 10.41 -12.73
CA HIS A 203 12.57 11.50 -12.90
C HIS A 203 11.39 11.13 -13.79
N THR A 204 11.55 10.14 -14.68
CA THR A 204 10.58 9.78 -15.71
C THR A 204 9.98 8.41 -15.40
N GLY A 205 8.69 8.34 -15.17
CA GLY A 205 7.96 7.10 -14.97
C GLY A 205 7.19 6.68 -16.22
N ILE A 206 6.35 5.67 -16.04
CA ILE A 206 5.41 5.23 -17.07
C ILE A 206 4.00 5.63 -16.61
N HIS A 207 3.23 6.22 -17.53
CA HIS A 207 1.89 6.71 -17.23
C HIS A 207 0.81 5.81 -17.79
N GLU A 208 1.03 5.28 -18.99
CA GLU A 208 0.08 4.39 -19.66
C GLU A 208 0.79 3.13 -20.16
N VAL A 209 0.07 2.01 -20.18
CA VAL A 209 0.51 0.74 -20.73
C VAL A 209 -0.65 0.05 -21.44
N HIS A 210 -0.45 -0.35 -22.70
CA HIS A 210 -1.44 -1.03 -23.51
C HIS A 210 -0.85 -2.30 -24.12
N LEU A 211 -1.61 -3.38 -24.09
CA LEU A 211 -1.27 -4.62 -24.78
C LEU A 211 -1.88 -4.62 -26.19
N ASP A 212 -1.13 -5.08 -27.19
CA ASP A 212 -1.72 -5.29 -28.52
C ASP A 212 -2.78 -6.40 -28.42
N PRO A 213 -4.03 -6.15 -28.78
CA PRO A 213 -5.12 -7.13 -28.62
C PRO A 213 -4.94 -8.40 -29.47
N ARG A 214 -4.04 -8.37 -30.45
CA ARG A 214 -3.72 -9.53 -31.31
C ARG A 214 -2.53 -10.32 -30.77
N ASN A 215 -1.69 -9.69 -29.95
CA ASN A 215 -0.48 -10.31 -29.40
C ASN A 215 -0.06 -9.61 -28.11
N SER A 216 -0.43 -10.17 -26.96
CA SER A 216 -0.11 -9.60 -25.64
C SER A 216 1.39 -9.52 -25.30
N ASN A 217 2.27 -10.08 -26.16
CA ASN A 217 3.71 -9.86 -26.05
C ASN A 217 4.17 -8.51 -26.63
N VAL A 218 3.30 -7.81 -27.36
CA VAL A 218 3.56 -6.47 -27.85
C VAL A 218 2.93 -5.46 -26.90
N ILE A 219 3.77 -4.63 -26.33
CA ILE A 219 3.39 -3.69 -25.27
C ILE A 219 3.73 -2.27 -25.74
N TYR A 220 2.79 -1.37 -25.61
CA TYR A 220 2.97 0.07 -25.81
C TYR A 220 2.98 0.74 -24.44
N ALA A 221 4.04 1.49 -24.14
CA ALA A 221 4.17 2.21 -22.89
C ALA A 221 4.46 3.70 -23.14
N VAL A 222 3.78 4.57 -22.41
CA VAL A 222 3.97 6.02 -22.51
C VAL A 222 4.82 6.47 -21.32
N ALA A 223 6.04 6.93 -21.63
CA ALA A 223 6.92 7.52 -20.62
C ALA A 223 6.48 8.96 -20.34
N HIS A 224 6.45 9.34 -19.06
CA HIS A 224 6.02 10.66 -18.65
C HIS A 224 6.90 11.18 -17.50
N GLN A 225 7.53 12.33 -17.71
CA GLN A 225 8.23 13.03 -16.64
C GLN A 225 7.26 14.00 -15.98
N ARG A 226 6.83 13.68 -14.73
CA ARG A 226 5.95 14.52 -13.94
C ARG A 226 6.65 14.91 -12.64
N ARG A 227 7.16 16.14 -12.60
CA ARG A 227 7.94 16.64 -11.46
C ARG A 227 7.45 18.02 -11.06
N ARG A 228 7.39 18.23 -9.75
CA ARG A 228 7.00 19.51 -9.16
C ARG A 228 8.06 20.03 -8.20
N HIS A 229 8.26 21.32 -8.27
CA HIS A 229 9.00 22.12 -7.28
C HIS A 229 8.12 23.29 -6.84
N VAL A 230 8.55 23.99 -5.78
CA VAL A 230 7.79 25.13 -5.22
C VAL A 230 7.45 26.18 -6.29
N PHE A 231 8.35 26.40 -7.22
CA PHE A 231 8.27 27.45 -8.24
C PHE A 231 8.10 26.94 -9.67
N THR A 232 8.14 25.64 -9.89
CA THR A 232 8.04 25.08 -11.25
C THR A 232 7.32 23.74 -11.27
N TYR A 233 6.80 23.40 -12.45
CA TYR A 233 6.16 22.15 -12.75
C TYR A 233 6.62 21.65 -14.13
N ILE A 234 7.10 20.42 -14.18
CA ILE A 234 7.52 19.75 -15.40
C ILE A 234 6.51 18.64 -15.68
N SER A 235 5.98 18.62 -16.89
CA SER A 235 5.05 17.61 -17.38
C SER A 235 5.29 17.39 -18.87
N GLY A 236 5.72 16.16 -19.22
CA GLY A 236 6.03 15.78 -20.61
C GLY A 236 7.05 14.66 -20.73
#